data_3bfe6e40d515793120bc7fa7d2d6551c
#
_entry.id   3bfe6e40d515793120bc7fa7d2d6551c
#
_cell.length_a   1.000
_cell.length_b   1.000
_cell.length_c   1.000
_cell.angle_alpha   90.00
_cell.angle_beta   90.00
_cell.angle_gamma   90.00
#
_symmetry.space_group_name_H-M   'P 1'
#
loop_
_entity.id
_entity.type
_entity.pdbx_description
1 polymer ?
#
loop_
_entity_poly.entity_id
_entity_poly.type
_entity_poly.pdbx_seq_one_letter_code
_entity_poly.pdbx_strand_id
1 'polypeptide(L)'
;MDWIDNIVSAWTGHRKFAEFLVDKMKPNVIVELGVDYGFSSFVFANALKNQNGIIYGIDLFEGDIHTGIRNTYNSVLNNIKNHNLTKIKIIVGDFTEVSKTWNLPINILHIDGLHTYEAVKNDYENWSKFVEKDGIIIFHDVVAFEEVANFFKEVSGWYKLFFTHSAGLGILTKNIELRNEIINNFSNVYNFEVNPL
;
A
#
# COMPACT_ATOMS: atom_id res chain seq x y z
N MET A 1 -24.01 -1.32 3.74
CA MET A 1 -22.81 -1.76 3.01
C MET A 1 -22.11 -0.50 2.56
N ASP A 2 -20.83 -0.36 2.84
CA ASP A 2 -20.06 0.82 2.41
C ASP A 2 -19.89 0.74 0.89
N TRP A 3 -19.95 1.89 0.21
CA TRP A 3 -19.80 1.93 -1.25
C TRP A 3 -18.45 1.38 -1.75
N ILE A 4 -17.41 1.48 -0.91
CA ILE A 4 -16.08 0.91 -1.19
C ILE A 4 -16.16 -0.61 -1.35
N ASP A 5 -17.05 -1.29 -0.63
CA ASP A 5 -17.23 -2.75 -0.70
C ASP A 5 -17.77 -3.23 -2.05
N ASN A 6 -18.26 -2.32 -2.91
CA ASN A 6 -18.70 -2.64 -4.27
C ASN A 6 -17.54 -2.61 -5.29
N ILE A 7 -16.35 -2.18 -4.89
CA ILE A 7 -15.17 -2.16 -5.76
C ILE A 7 -14.51 -3.52 -5.71
N VAL A 8 -14.34 -4.16 -6.86
CA VAL A 8 -13.66 -5.45 -6.97
C VAL A 8 -12.17 -5.26 -6.70
N SER A 9 -11.64 -5.95 -5.69
CA SER A 9 -10.23 -5.90 -5.33
C SER A 9 -9.83 -7.13 -4.52
N ALA A 10 -8.61 -7.63 -4.73
CA ALA A 10 -8.00 -8.63 -3.87
C ALA A 10 -7.67 -8.09 -2.47
N TRP A 11 -7.62 -6.76 -2.33
CA TRP A 11 -7.23 -6.06 -1.11
C TRP A 11 -8.31 -6.01 -0.01
N THR A 12 -9.52 -6.49 -0.26
CA THR A 12 -10.70 -6.33 0.61
C THR A 12 -10.48 -6.75 2.07
N GLY A 13 -9.74 -7.83 2.31
CA GLY A 13 -9.46 -8.34 3.66
C GLY A 13 -8.50 -7.49 4.48
N HIS A 14 -7.79 -6.54 3.87
CA HIS A 14 -6.80 -5.68 4.55
C HIS A 14 -7.38 -4.33 5.00
N ARG A 15 -8.66 -4.07 4.73
CA ARG A 15 -9.31 -2.80 5.08
C ARG A 15 -9.13 -2.41 6.55
N LYS A 16 -9.41 -3.34 7.47
CA LYS A 16 -9.26 -3.08 8.91
C LYS A 16 -7.82 -2.78 9.32
N PHE A 17 -6.86 -3.37 8.63
CA PHE A 17 -5.46 -3.10 8.87
C PHE A 17 -5.07 -1.69 8.43
N ALA A 18 -5.53 -1.22 7.26
CA ALA A 18 -5.30 0.16 6.83
C ALA A 18 -5.94 1.18 7.78
N GLU A 19 -7.18 0.94 8.20
CA GLU A 19 -7.89 1.79 9.17
C GLU A 19 -7.12 1.86 10.50
N PHE A 20 -6.61 0.71 10.99
CA PHE A 20 -5.76 0.63 12.19
C PHE A 20 -4.46 1.42 12.02
N LEU A 21 -3.74 1.27 10.89
CA LEU A 21 -2.50 2.00 10.65
C LEU A 21 -2.73 3.52 10.67
N VAL A 22 -3.76 3.99 9.99
CA VAL A 22 -4.10 5.42 9.97
C VAL A 22 -4.45 5.93 11.36
N ASP A 23 -5.21 5.16 12.14
CA ASP A 23 -5.56 5.56 13.51
C ASP A 23 -4.33 5.60 14.42
N LYS A 24 -3.44 4.63 14.35
CA LYS A 24 -2.25 4.55 15.21
C LYS A 24 -1.16 5.53 14.82
N MET A 25 -0.85 5.64 13.54
CA MET A 25 0.28 6.43 13.05
C MET A 25 -0.06 7.90 12.84
N LYS A 26 -1.34 8.24 12.63
CA LYS A 26 -1.78 9.61 12.24
C LYS A 26 -0.93 10.18 11.10
N PRO A 27 -0.79 9.45 9.98
CA PRO A 27 0.16 9.78 8.94
C PRO A 27 -0.15 11.12 8.28
N ASN A 28 0.89 11.90 7.98
CA ASN A 28 0.77 13.10 7.16
C ASN A 28 0.77 12.76 5.67
N VAL A 29 1.60 11.79 5.27
CA VAL A 29 1.76 11.37 3.88
C VAL A 29 1.68 9.85 3.78
N ILE A 30 0.74 9.39 2.97
CA ILE A 30 0.66 8.02 2.47
C ILE A 30 0.96 8.06 0.99
N VAL A 31 1.80 7.14 0.50
CA VAL A 31 2.03 6.95 -0.94
C VAL A 31 1.62 5.53 -1.30
N GLU A 32 0.86 5.41 -2.38
CA GLU A 32 0.47 4.14 -2.99
C GLU A 32 0.96 4.09 -4.43
N LEU A 33 1.70 3.04 -4.75
CA LEU A 33 2.17 2.71 -6.09
C LEU A 33 1.28 1.60 -6.64
N GLY A 34 0.45 1.92 -7.63
CA GLY A 34 -0.61 1.05 -8.14
C GLY A 34 -1.96 1.32 -7.48
N VAL A 35 -2.81 2.06 -8.17
CA VAL A 35 -4.15 2.47 -7.67
C VAL A 35 -5.24 1.57 -8.22
N ASP A 36 -5.12 1.20 -9.50
CA ASP A 36 -6.09 0.43 -10.26
C ASP A 36 -7.52 0.99 -10.15
N TYR A 37 -8.49 0.25 -9.59
CA TYR A 37 -9.85 0.72 -9.33
C TYR A 37 -9.97 1.55 -8.04
N GLY A 38 -8.92 1.70 -7.25
CA GLY A 38 -8.81 2.60 -6.11
C GLY A 38 -9.28 2.06 -4.78
N PHE A 39 -9.52 0.75 -4.63
CA PHE A 39 -10.05 0.20 -3.38
C PHE A 39 -9.21 0.60 -2.16
N SER A 40 -7.92 0.26 -2.13
CA SER A 40 -6.98 0.56 -1.04
C SER A 40 -6.81 2.07 -0.85
N SER A 41 -6.64 2.82 -1.94
CA SER A 41 -6.60 4.29 -1.93
C SER A 41 -7.81 4.91 -1.23
N PHE A 42 -9.02 4.41 -1.53
CA PHE A 42 -10.24 4.95 -0.93
C PHE A 42 -10.39 4.55 0.53
N VAL A 43 -9.95 3.36 0.92
CA VAL A 43 -9.90 2.94 2.32
C VAL A 43 -8.99 3.88 3.12
N PHE A 44 -7.78 4.15 2.65
CA PHE A 44 -6.86 5.09 3.30
C PHE A 44 -7.43 6.51 3.34
N ALA A 45 -7.98 7.00 2.21
CA ALA A 45 -8.57 8.35 2.14
C ALA A 45 -9.77 8.51 3.11
N ASN A 46 -10.61 7.49 3.22
CA ASN A 46 -11.74 7.49 4.15
C ASN A 46 -11.27 7.44 5.61
N ALA A 47 -10.25 6.66 5.92
CA ALA A 47 -9.66 6.62 7.26
C ALA A 47 -9.04 7.98 7.65
N LEU A 48 -8.48 8.71 6.70
CA LEU A 48 -7.91 10.04 6.88
C LEU A 48 -8.94 11.19 6.99
N LYS A 49 -10.24 10.95 6.75
CA LYS A 49 -11.23 12.03 6.59
C LYS A 49 -11.24 13.08 7.69
N ASN A 50 -10.96 12.67 8.93
CA ASN A 50 -10.94 13.54 10.11
C ASN A 50 -9.51 13.87 10.57
N GLN A 51 -8.50 13.65 9.72
CA GLN A 51 -7.09 13.89 10.00
C GLN A 51 -6.50 14.85 8.98
N ASN A 52 -5.27 15.32 9.21
CA ASN A 52 -4.59 16.26 8.30
C ASN A 52 -3.88 15.59 7.14
N GLY A 53 -3.65 14.27 7.21
CA GLY A 53 -2.92 13.52 6.21
C GLY A 53 -3.56 13.49 4.83
N ILE A 54 -2.73 13.14 3.85
CA ILE A 54 -3.10 12.98 2.43
C ILE A 54 -2.52 11.66 1.93
N ILE A 55 -3.30 10.90 1.15
CA ILE A 55 -2.79 9.82 0.32
C ILE A 55 -2.53 10.33 -1.10
N TYR A 56 -1.37 9.95 -1.65
CA TYR A 56 -0.97 10.14 -3.02
C TYR A 56 -0.98 8.78 -3.72
N GLY A 57 -1.95 8.57 -4.59
CA GLY A 57 -2.03 7.38 -5.43
C GLY A 57 -1.37 7.65 -6.77
N ILE A 58 -0.40 6.83 -7.14
CA ILE A 58 0.39 6.96 -8.37
C ILE A 58 0.08 5.77 -9.26
N ASP A 59 -0.29 6.01 -10.52
CA ASP A 59 -0.61 4.95 -11.47
C ASP A 59 -0.59 5.52 -12.90
N LEU A 60 -0.31 4.69 -13.90
CA LEU A 60 -0.52 4.99 -15.32
C LEU A 60 -1.96 4.75 -15.75
N PHE A 61 -2.71 3.92 -15.01
CA PHE A 61 -4.10 3.52 -15.28
C PHE A 61 -4.29 2.79 -16.62
N GLU A 62 -3.25 2.11 -17.09
CA GLU A 62 -3.25 1.39 -18.36
C GLU A 62 -3.38 -0.13 -18.20
N GLY A 63 -3.30 -0.61 -16.94
CA GLY A 63 -3.15 -2.02 -16.62
C GLY A 63 -1.75 -2.54 -16.92
N ASP A 64 -1.56 -3.85 -16.79
CA ASP A 64 -0.29 -4.53 -16.99
C ASP A 64 -0.46 -5.95 -17.55
N ILE A 65 0.62 -6.73 -17.59
CA ILE A 65 0.62 -8.11 -18.11
C ILE A 65 -0.21 -9.08 -17.25
N HIS A 66 -0.44 -8.76 -15.95
CA HIS A 66 -1.22 -9.60 -15.03
C HIS A 66 -2.69 -9.19 -15.00
N THR A 67 -2.95 -7.89 -15.11
CA THR A 67 -4.29 -7.31 -15.01
C THR A 67 -4.97 -7.12 -16.37
N GLY A 68 -4.20 -7.19 -17.48
CA GLY A 68 -4.63 -6.88 -18.83
C GLY A 68 -4.73 -5.37 -19.09
N ILE A 69 -4.85 -5.00 -20.36
CA ILE A 69 -5.01 -3.59 -20.77
C ILE A 69 -6.37 -3.09 -20.29
N ARG A 70 -6.40 -2.02 -19.54
CA ARG A 70 -7.61 -1.38 -19.01
C ARG A 70 -7.36 0.08 -18.68
N ASN A 71 -8.44 0.87 -18.62
CA ASN A 71 -8.36 2.27 -18.20
C ASN A 71 -9.32 2.50 -17.02
N THR A 72 -8.77 2.62 -15.83
CA THR A 72 -9.53 2.79 -14.59
C THR A 72 -9.55 4.25 -14.09
N TYR A 73 -8.78 5.16 -14.72
CA TYR A 73 -8.61 6.55 -14.29
C TYR A 73 -9.94 7.29 -14.09
N ASN A 74 -10.81 7.27 -15.09
CA ASN A 74 -12.10 7.97 -15.00
C ASN A 74 -13.01 7.40 -13.91
N SER A 75 -12.96 6.08 -13.68
CA SER A 75 -13.71 5.43 -12.60
C SER A 75 -13.23 5.92 -11.24
N VAL A 76 -11.90 5.99 -11.05
CA VAL A 76 -11.28 6.49 -9.81
C VAL A 76 -11.68 7.95 -9.56
N LEU A 77 -11.54 8.84 -10.56
CA LEU A 77 -11.92 10.24 -10.41
C LEU A 77 -13.40 10.44 -10.12
N ASN A 78 -14.28 9.65 -10.76
CA ASN A 78 -15.71 9.70 -10.50
C ASN A 78 -16.04 9.28 -9.06
N ASN A 79 -15.41 8.22 -8.53
CA ASN A 79 -15.57 7.81 -7.14
C ASN A 79 -15.08 8.89 -6.17
N ILE A 80 -13.91 9.48 -6.41
CA ILE A 80 -13.39 10.58 -5.59
C ILE A 80 -14.40 11.73 -5.53
N LYS A 81 -14.94 12.14 -6.67
CA LYS A 81 -15.92 13.22 -6.77
C LYS A 81 -17.25 12.85 -6.11
N ASN A 82 -17.82 11.70 -6.44
CA ASN A 82 -19.14 11.27 -5.97
C ASN A 82 -19.19 11.08 -4.46
N HIS A 83 -18.09 10.66 -3.84
CA HIS A 83 -17.99 10.40 -2.41
C HIS A 83 -17.25 11.49 -1.64
N ASN A 84 -16.93 12.61 -2.32
CA ASN A 84 -16.26 13.77 -1.71
C ASN A 84 -14.98 13.40 -0.94
N LEU A 85 -14.12 12.57 -1.57
CA LEU A 85 -12.86 12.14 -0.95
C LEU A 85 -11.81 13.26 -1.07
N THR A 86 -11.70 14.07 -0.04
CA THR A 86 -10.78 15.24 -0.03
C THR A 86 -9.35 14.89 0.41
N LYS A 87 -9.11 13.67 0.86
CA LYS A 87 -7.82 13.22 1.42
C LYS A 87 -6.99 12.40 0.44
N ILE A 88 -7.33 12.41 -0.85
CA ILE A 88 -6.63 11.70 -1.90
C ILE A 88 -6.20 12.65 -3.02
N LYS A 89 -5.00 12.42 -3.53
CA LYS A 89 -4.47 13.05 -4.74
C LYS A 89 -3.98 11.97 -5.68
N ILE A 90 -4.44 12.01 -6.92
CA ILE A 90 -4.01 11.10 -7.98
C ILE A 90 -2.89 11.76 -8.80
N ILE A 91 -1.81 11.03 -9.01
CA ILE A 91 -0.70 11.38 -9.88
C ILE A 91 -0.64 10.35 -11.00
N VAL A 92 -0.92 10.77 -12.23
CA VAL A 92 -0.77 9.91 -13.40
C VAL A 92 0.70 9.93 -13.84
N GLY A 93 1.37 8.78 -13.74
CA GLY A 93 2.79 8.70 -14.10
C GLY A 93 3.44 7.38 -13.74
N ASP A 94 4.60 7.15 -14.36
CA ASP A 94 5.49 6.06 -14.03
C ASP A 94 6.11 6.26 -12.63
N PHE A 95 6.19 5.20 -11.82
CA PHE A 95 6.65 5.29 -10.44
C PHE A 95 8.09 5.81 -10.33
N THR A 96 8.98 5.34 -11.22
CA THR A 96 10.38 5.77 -11.25
C THR A 96 10.49 7.25 -11.61
N GLU A 97 9.75 7.71 -12.62
CA GLU A 97 9.79 9.10 -13.05
C GLU A 97 9.24 10.04 -11.97
N VAL A 98 8.12 9.68 -11.34
CA VAL A 98 7.54 10.48 -10.25
C VAL A 98 8.50 10.54 -9.05
N SER A 99 9.20 9.45 -8.73
CA SER A 99 10.14 9.41 -7.61
C SER A 99 11.29 10.40 -7.74
N LYS A 100 11.71 10.76 -8.97
CA LYS A 100 12.80 11.71 -9.23
C LYS A 100 12.49 13.12 -8.74
N THR A 101 11.21 13.46 -8.65
CA THR A 101 10.75 14.80 -8.20
C THR A 101 10.08 14.77 -6.84
N TRP A 102 9.94 13.58 -6.22
CA TRP A 102 9.33 13.44 -4.91
C TRP A 102 10.25 13.98 -3.80
N ASN A 103 9.69 14.73 -2.86
CA ASN A 103 10.46 15.36 -1.79
C ASN A 103 9.75 15.39 -0.42
N LEU A 104 8.59 14.75 -0.30
CA LEU A 104 7.88 14.68 0.98
C LEU A 104 8.30 13.43 1.75
N PRO A 105 8.48 13.51 3.09
CA PRO A 105 8.66 12.33 3.93
C PRO A 105 7.39 11.48 3.92
N ILE A 106 7.54 10.15 3.86
CA ILE A 106 6.44 9.19 3.75
C ILE A 106 6.28 8.44 5.08
N ASN A 107 5.07 8.44 5.62
CA ASN A 107 4.75 7.66 6.82
C ASN A 107 4.32 6.23 6.47
N ILE A 108 3.54 6.05 5.40
CA ILE A 108 3.08 4.76 4.89
C ILE A 108 3.37 4.70 3.40
N LEU A 109 4.18 3.75 2.97
CA LEU A 109 4.42 3.42 1.57
C LEU A 109 3.72 2.09 1.26
N HIS A 110 2.79 2.09 0.31
CA HIS A 110 2.12 0.90 -0.20
C HIS A 110 2.61 0.61 -1.61
N ILE A 111 3.19 -0.58 -1.82
CA ILE A 111 3.69 -1.05 -3.12
C ILE A 111 2.76 -2.14 -3.62
N ASP A 112 2.02 -1.86 -4.69
CA ASP A 112 1.02 -2.71 -5.32
C ASP A 112 1.02 -2.51 -6.84
N GLY A 113 2.22 -2.46 -7.42
CA GLY A 113 2.45 -2.27 -8.86
C GLY A 113 2.59 -3.58 -9.62
N LEU A 114 3.48 -3.62 -10.63
CA LEU A 114 3.74 -4.80 -11.42
C LEU A 114 4.45 -5.90 -10.59
N HIS A 115 3.88 -7.12 -10.59
CA HIS A 115 4.26 -8.22 -9.70
C HIS A 115 5.47 -9.04 -10.21
N THR A 116 6.45 -8.41 -10.86
CA THR A 116 7.74 -9.01 -11.18
C THR A 116 8.78 -8.63 -10.14
N TYR A 117 9.75 -9.51 -9.88
CA TYR A 117 10.83 -9.25 -8.92
C TYR A 117 11.55 -7.91 -9.20
N GLU A 118 11.91 -7.67 -10.47
CA GLU A 118 12.64 -6.47 -10.86
C GLU A 118 11.78 -5.19 -10.68
N ALA A 119 10.48 -5.25 -10.97
CA ALA A 119 9.58 -4.11 -10.78
C ALA A 119 9.43 -3.76 -9.30
N VAL A 120 9.10 -4.75 -8.46
CA VAL A 120 8.93 -4.54 -7.01
C VAL A 120 10.23 -4.06 -6.36
N LYS A 121 11.39 -4.60 -6.79
CA LYS A 121 12.70 -4.15 -6.33
C LYS A 121 12.95 -2.69 -6.73
N ASN A 122 12.70 -2.34 -7.98
CA ASN A 122 12.86 -0.98 -8.48
C ASN A 122 11.95 0.01 -7.73
N ASP A 123 10.71 -0.35 -7.48
CA ASP A 123 9.76 0.48 -6.71
C ASP A 123 10.25 0.69 -5.28
N TYR A 124 10.68 -0.38 -4.60
CA TYR A 124 11.25 -0.28 -3.27
C TYR A 124 12.51 0.60 -3.23
N GLU A 125 13.48 0.39 -4.14
CA GLU A 125 14.74 1.13 -4.16
C GLU A 125 14.52 2.63 -4.44
N ASN A 126 13.55 2.96 -5.29
CA ASN A 126 13.24 4.35 -5.63
C ASN A 126 12.45 5.08 -4.52
N TRP A 127 11.61 4.37 -3.76
CA TRP A 127 10.66 5.01 -2.84
C TRP A 127 10.98 4.82 -1.36
N SER A 128 11.62 3.72 -0.94
CA SER A 128 11.94 3.46 0.48
C SER A 128 12.81 4.52 1.13
N LYS A 129 13.63 5.23 0.37
CA LYS A 129 14.49 6.33 0.84
C LYS A 129 13.73 7.54 1.38
N PHE A 130 12.45 7.70 0.99
CA PHE A 130 11.57 8.76 1.49
C PHE A 130 10.79 8.35 2.73
N VAL A 131 10.79 7.05 3.08
CA VAL A 131 10.07 6.56 4.25
C VAL A 131 10.76 6.99 5.53
N GLU A 132 10.00 7.61 6.42
CA GLU A 132 10.50 8.05 7.72
C GLU A 132 10.98 6.87 8.57
N LYS A 133 11.85 7.16 9.56
CA LYS A 133 12.42 6.14 10.44
C LYS A 133 11.35 5.29 11.14
N ASP A 134 10.25 5.92 11.56
CA ASP A 134 9.13 5.26 12.23
C ASP A 134 8.00 4.91 11.25
N GLY A 135 8.27 5.02 9.95
CA GLY A 135 7.33 4.68 8.89
C GLY A 135 7.19 3.18 8.67
N ILE A 136 6.30 2.84 7.76
CA ILE A 136 5.96 1.47 7.38
C ILE A 136 5.94 1.34 5.85
N ILE A 137 6.42 0.21 5.35
CA ILE A 137 6.28 -0.18 3.94
C ILE A 137 5.41 -1.43 3.90
N ILE A 138 4.41 -1.44 3.05
CA ILE A 138 3.54 -2.58 2.81
C ILE A 138 3.62 -3.01 1.35
N PHE A 139 3.72 -4.32 1.13
CA PHE A 139 3.73 -4.97 -0.19
C PHE A 139 2.49 -5.82 -0.31
N HIS A 140 1.67 -5.56 -1.30
CA HIS A 140 0.59 -6.47 -1.62
C HIS A 140 1.11 -7.70 -2.38
N ASP A 141 0.29 -8.74 -2.47
CA ASP A 141 0.53 -9.92 -3.29
C ASP A 141 1.73 -10.82 -2.88
N VAL A 142 2.24 -10.69 -1.67
CA VAL A 142 3.36 -11.52 -1.17
C VAL A 142 3.05 -13.02 -1.05
N VAL A 143 1.80 -13.43 -1.25
CA VAL A 143 1.37 -14.84 -1.29
C VAL A 143 0.93 -15.24 -2.69
N ALA A 144 0.33 -14.33 -3.46
CA ALA A 144 -0.18 -14.62 -4.78
C ALA A 144 0.93 -14.69 -5.84
N PHE A 145 2.02 -13.93 -5.68
CA PHE A 145 3.12 -13.87 -6.64
C PHE A 145 4.46 -14.20 -5.98
N GLU A 146 5.08 -15.30 -6.43
CA GLU A 146 6.36 -15.78 -5.92
C GLU A 146 7.48 -14.73 -6.06
N GLU A 147 7.48 -13.95 -7.13
CA GLU A 147 8.48 -12.91 -7.38
C GLU A 147 8.40 -11.79 -6.34
N VAL A 148 7.18 -11.36 -5.96
CA VAL A 148 6.96 -10.38 -4.88
C VAL A 148 7.39 -10.96 -3.54
N ALA A 149 7.02 -12.23 -3.26
CA ALA A 149 7.44 -12.94 -2.05
C ALA A 149 8.96 -13.03 -1.93
N ASN A 150 9.66 -13.35 -3.02
CA ASN A 150 11.11 -13.50 -3.04
C ASN A 150 11.80 -12.17 -2.73
N PHE A 151 11.37 -11.06 -3.36
CA PHE A 151 11.91 -9.76 -3.03
C PHE A 151 11.64 -9.39 -1.56
N PHE A 152 10.40 -9.55 -1.07
CA PHE A 152 10.05 -9.27 0.32
C PHE A 152 10.93 -10.06 1.31
N LYS A 153 11.25 -11.33 1.03
CA LYS A 153 12.13 -12.18 1.85
C LYS A 153 13.56 -11.62 1.93
N GLU A 154 14.08 -11.10 0.83
CA GLU A 154 15.45 -10.61 0.72
C GLU A 154 15.68 -9.26 1.40
N VAL A 155 14.65 -8.40 1.49
CA VAL A 155 14.79 -7.09 2.14
C VAL A 155 15.28 -7.28 3.58
N SER A 156 16.36 -6.61 3.97
CA SER A 156 16.98 -6.74 5.30
C SER A 156 16.90 -5.44 6.11
N GLY A 157 17.14 -5.52 7.42
CA GLY A 157 17.19 -4.36 8.30
C GLY A 157 15.83 -3.82 8.74
N TRP A 158 14.77 -4.62 8.60
CA TRP A 158 13.41 -4.32 9.02
C TRP A 158 12.83 -5.46 9.85
N TYR A 159 11.93 -5.17 10.76
CA TYR A 159 11.00 -6.17 11.28
C TYR A 159 10.01 -6.52 10.18
N LYS A 160 9.77 -7.82 9.95
CA LYS A 160 8.90 -8.33 8.91
C LYS A 160 7.69 -9.03 9.50
N LEU A 161 6.52 -8.60 9.09
CA LEU A 161 5.24 -9.25 9.37
C LEU A 161 4.52 -9.50 8.05
N PHE A 162 3.57 -10.42 8.03
CA PHE A 162 2.72 -10.61 6.86
C PHE A 162 1.36 -11.23 7.21
N PHE A 163 0.38 -10.95 6.37
CA PHE A 163 -0.90 -11.65 6.31
C PHE A 163 -0.90 -12.60 5.12
N THR A 164 -1.60 -13.75 5.25
CA THR A 164 -1.71 -14.73 4.17
C THR A 164 -3.02 -14.66 3.39
N HIS A 165 -4.03 -13.96 3.90
CA HIS A 165 -5.31 -13.79 3.18
C HIS A 165 -5.22 -12.65 2.15
N SER A 166 -6.24 -12.57 1.26
CA SER A 166 -6.41 -11.48 0.28
C SER A 166 -5.13 -11.24 -0.54
N ALA A 167 -4.60 -12.32 -1.15
CA ALA A 167 -3.37 -12.36 -1.92
C ALA A 167 -2.06 -12.15 -1.10
N GLY A 168 -2.19 -11.87 0.20
CA GLY A 168 -1.07 -11.62 1.11
C GLY A 168 -0.66 -10.15 1.18
N LEU A 169 -0.23 -9.73 2.38
CA LEU A 169 0.29 -8.38 2.61
C LEU A 169 1.56 -8.46 3.45
N GLY A 170 2.70 -8.16 2.86
CA GLY A 170 3.99 -8.03 3.55
C GLY A 170 4.14 -6.68 4.20
N ILE A 171 4.75 -6.64 5.38
CA ILE A 171 4.87 -5.45 6.21
C ILE A 171 6.32 -5.31 6.66
N LEU A 172 6.91 -4.14 6.42
CA LEU A 172 8.23 -3.75 6.90
C LEU A 172 8.11 -2.53 7.81
N THR A 173 8.66 -2.60 9.01
CA THR A 173 8.81 -1.44 9.90
C THR A 173 10.10 -1.52 10.71
N LYS A 174 10.66 -0.38 11.07
CA LYS A 174 11.79 -0.28 12.03
C LYS A 174 11.31 0.08 13.43
N ASN A 175 10.02 0.41 13.57
CA ASN A 175 9.40 0.77 14.82
C ASN A 175 8.93 -0.49 15.55
N ILE A 176 9.63 -0.86 16.62
CA ILE A 176 9.32 -2.06 17.43
C ILE A 176 7.97 -1.95 18.16
N GLU A 177 7.56 -0.74 18.53
CA GLU A 177 6.29 -0.50 19.21
C GLU A 177 5.12 -0.73 18.22
N LEU A 178 5.22 -0.17 17.01
CA LEU A 178 4.23 -0.40 15.96
C LEU A 178 4.15 -1.89 15.59
N ARG A 179 5.30 -2.57 15.43
CA ARG A 179 5.32 -4.03 15.21
C ARG A 179 4.54 -4.78 16.28
N ASN A 180 4.81 -4.50 17.56
CA ASN A 180 4.15 -5.19 18.67
C ASN A 180 2.65 -4.86 18.73
N GLU A 181 2.26 -3.63 18.44
CA GLU A 181 0.85 -3.22 18.31
C GLU A 181 0.14 -4.00 17.20
N ILE A 182 0.78 -4.20 16.04
CA ILE A 182 0.21 -4.98 14.94
C ILE A 182 0.00 -6.43 15.40
N ILE A 183 0.99 -7.07 16.01
CA ILE A 183 0.89 -8.45 16.50
C ILE A 183 -0.23 -8.59 17.55
N ASN A 184 -0.37 -7.64 18.45
CA ASN A 184 -1.37 -7.68 19.52
C ASN A 184 -2.81 -7.46 19.00
N ASN A 185 -2.99 -6.72 17.90
CA ASN A 185 -4.32 -6.39 17.38
C ASN A 185 -4.80 -7.35 16.26
N PHE A 186 -3.89 -8.11 15.64
CA PHE A 186 -4.20 -9.00 14.51
C PHE A 186 -3.70 -10.41 14.76
N SER A 187 -4.59 -11.31 15.18
CA SER A 187 -4.26 -12.71 15.47
C SER A 187 -3.86 -13.54 14.23
N ASN A 188 -4.16 -13.04 13.03
CA ASN A 188 -3.84 -13.65 11.75
C ASN A 188 -2.62 -13.02 11.04
N VAL A 189 -1.85 -12.19 11.75
CA VAL A 189 -0.56 -11.71 11.27
C VAL A 189 0.56 -12.68 11.70
N TYR A 190 1.48 -12.94 10.80
CA TYR A 190 2.63 -13.80 11.03
C TYR A 190 3.90 -12.96 11.17
N ASN A 191 4.76 -13.34 12.12
CA ASN A 191 6.09 -12.80 12.24
C ASN A 191 7.05 -13.61 11.36
N PHE A 192 7.66 -12.99 10.37
CA PHE A 192 8.54 -13.66 9.41
C PHE A 192 9.76 -14.32 10.06
N GLU A 193 10.30 -13.75 11.14
CA GLU A 193 11.45 -14.31 11.86
C GLU A 193 11.11 -15.65 12.56
N VAL A 194 9.83 -15.85 12.91
CA VAL A 194 9.34 -17.05 13.59
C VAL A 194 8.69 -18.02 12.61
N ASN A 195 7.96 -17.52 11.65
CA ASN A 195 7.23 -18.28 10.64
C ASN A 195 7.55 -17.68 9.25
N PRO A 196 8.60 -18.14 8.58
CA PRO A 196 8.92 -17.64 7.24
C PRO A 196 7.84 -17.99 6.21
N LEU A 197 7.67 -17.11 5.26
CA LEU A 197 6.69 -17.21 4.16
C LEU A 197 7.07 -18.32 3.17
#